data_3465c427c8b439c3efc4fe038db8c6ab
#
_entry.id   3465c427c8b439c3efc4fe038db8c6ab
#
_cell.length_a   1.000
_cell.length_b   1.000
_cell.length_c   1.000
_cell.angle_alpha   90.00
_cell.angle_beta   90.00
_cell.angle_gamma   90.00
#
_symmetry.space_group_name_H-M   'P 1'
#
loop_
_entity.id
_entity.type
_entity.pdbx_description
1 polymer ?
#
loop_
_entity_poly.entity_id
_entity_poly.type
_entity_poly.pdbx_seq_one_letter_code
_entity_poly.pdbx_strand_id
1 'polypeptide(L)'
;MYKSFYFYLFLVFSINISAEPMDHMDHMDHMKNHSAKMHGPIGLMGDHFHRKGESMISIRYMKMYMNHNYLGTNKLMDLNILELPNPTGMPKNLSVVPQDMDMDMVMLGGMYAPSDYITLMGMIMLEQKSMDLRSYKPMMSRDIVGDFSTNSSGLSSISMSLLFKILNREGSRLHAQLGLENSSGKNNLKDNVLTPMGTINEVILPYGMQLADKSYTLLSALTYSKTYDIWKFGSQIKSRINVKNDQWNFGDSYETNFWVQRDLNQITAWSLR
;
A
#
# COMPACT_ATOMS: atom_id res chain seq x y z
N MET A 1 8.96 24.30 -19.22
CA MET A 1 9.01 22.84 -19.10
C MET A 1 9.67 22.51 -17.76
N TYR A 2 8.95 22.59 -16.65
CA TYR A 2 9.44 22.25 -15.32
C TYR A 2 8.83 20.93 -14.90
N LYS A 3 9.66 19.88 -14.83
CA LYS A 3 9.27 18.60 -14.20
C LYS A 3 9.35 18.82 -12.68
N SER A 4 8.22 18.98 -12.01
CA SER A 4 8.14 18.90 -10.56
C SER A 4 8.37 17.44 -10.13
N PHE A 5 9.57 17.17 -9.64
CA PHE A 5 9.88 15.95 -8.94
C PHE A 5 9.39 16.12 -7.49
N TYR A 6 8.30 15.46 -7.11
CA TYR A 6 7.86 15.41 -5.72
C TYR A 6 8.63 14.33 -4.97
N PHE A 7 9.38 14.77 -3.97
CA PHE A 7 10.14 13.92 -3.06
C PHE A 7 9.18 13.42 -1.98
N TYR A 8 8.92 12.11 -1.94
CA TYR A 8 8.11 11.50 -0.89
C TYR A 8 9.00 11.27 0.34
N LEU A 9 8.68 11.94 1.44
CA LEU A 9 9.31 11.70 2.74
C LEU A 9 8.61 10.52 3.42
N PHE A 10 9.25 9.35 3.43
CA PHE A 10 8.81 8.19 4.18
C PHE A 10 9.40 8.25 5.59
N LEU A 11 8.56 8.46 6.59
CA LEU A 11 8.96 8.34 7.98
C LEU A 11 8.52 6.95 8.48
N VAL A 12 9.48 6.09 8.76
CA VAL A 12 9.24 4.76 9.31
C VAL A 12 9.91 4.66 10.67
N PHE A 13 9.09 4.47 11.70
CA PHE A 13 9.56 4.02 13.00
C PHE A 13 9.41 2.50 13.08
N SER A 14 10.51 1.77 13.09
CA SER A 14 10.53 0.36 13.45
C SER A 14 10.88 0.26 14.92
N ILE A 15 9.92 -0.10 15.76
CA ILE A 15 10.17 -0.43 17.16
C ILE A 15 10.31 -1.96 17.21
N ASN A 16 11.52 -2.44 17.42
CA ASN A 16 11.77 -3.86 17.66
C ASN A 16 11.59 -4.13 19.16
N ILE A 17 10.52 -4.80 19.53
CA ILE A 17 10.33 -5.35 20.88
C ILE A 17 10.62 -6.85 20.77
N SER A 18 11.82 -7.25 21.15
CA SER A 18 12.16 -8.66 21.29
C SER A 18 11.83 -9.10 22.71
N ALA A 19 10.87 -9.99 22.88
CA ALA A 19 10.68 -10.71 24.13
C ALA A 19 11.44 -12.03 24.04
N GLU A 20 12.58 -12.12 24.75
CA GLU A 20 13.39 -13.34 24.83
C GLU A 20 13.24 -14.02 26.18
N PRO A 21 13.26 -15.37 26.23
CA PRO A 21 13.62 -16.07 27.44
C PRO A 21 15.11 -15.92 27.69
N MET A 22 15.47 -15.50 28.91
CA MET A 22 16.87 -15.31 29.33
C MET A 22 17.63 -16.62 29.32
N ASP A 23 18.53 -16.81 28.35
CA ASP A 23 19.61 -17.79 28.44
C ASP A 23 20.96 -17.05 28.24
N HIS A 24 21.87 -17.21 29.19
CA HIS A 24 22.95 -16.26 29.52
C HIS A 24 24.24 -16.37 28.68
N MET A 25 24.26 -17.02 27.49
CA MET A 25 25.50 -17.26 26.75
C MET A 25 25.64 -16.75 25.34
N ASP A 26 24.65 -16.02 24.76
CA ASP A 26 24.69 -15.63 23.33
C ASP A 26 24.63 -14.12 23.05
N HIS A 27 25.03 -13.28 24.00
CA HIS A 27 24.92 -11.81 23.86
C HIS A 27 25.70 -11.18 22.67
N MET A 28 26.72 -11.85 22.15
CA MET A 28 27.52 -11.29 21.05
C MET A 28 26.97 -11.58 19.66
N ASP A 29 26.20 -12.65 19.47
CA ASP A 29 25.60 -13.00 18.18
C ASP A 29 24.25 -12.31 17.96
N HIS A 30 23.52 -11.95 19.02
CA HIS A 30 22.25 -11.24 18.92
C HIS A 30 22.39 -9.80 18.40
N MET A 31 23.45 -9.08 18.78
CA MET A 31 23.69 -7.72 18.24
C MET A 31 23.97 -7.69 16.75
N LYS A 32 24.49 -8.76 16.14
CA LYS A 32 24.72 -8.86 14.69
C LYS A 32 23.44 -9.04 13.87
N ASN A 33 22.34 -9.48 14.49
CA ASN A 33 21.11 -9.81 13.81
C ASN A 33 20.14 -8.63 13.62
N HIS A 34 20.31 -7.52 14.32
CA HIS A 34 19.51 -6.30 14.20
C HIS A 34 20.15 -5.22 13.32
N SER A 35 21.09 -5.60 12.47
CA SER A 35 21.74 -4.67 11.54
C SER A 35 20.76 -4.25 10.43
N ALA A 36 20.87 -2.99 9.97
CA ALA A 36 20.20 -2.49 8.78
C ALA A 36 20.41 -3.38 7.54
N LYS A 37 21.47 -4.19 7.56
CA LYS A 37 21.82 -5.19 6.54
C LYS A 37 20.76 -6.28 6.35
N MET A 38 19.93 -6.55 7.34
CA MET A 38 18.93 -7.62 7.27
C MET A 38 17.69 -7.21 6.50
N HIS A 39 17.37 -5.93 6.48
CA HIS A 39 16.18 -5.38 5.85
C HIS A 39 16.43 -4.94 4.42
N GLY A 40 15.41 -5.04 3.57
CA GLY A 40 15.36 -4.40 2.26
C GLY A 40 14.98 -2.92 2.37
N PRO A 41 14.89 -2.22 1.23
CA PRO A 41 14.47 -0.83 1.22
C PRO A 41 13.08 -0.63 1.84
N ILE A 42 12.86 0.55 2.41
CA ILE A 42 11.56 0.99 2.92
C ILE A 42 10.49 0.83 1.83
N GLY A 43 9.35 0.27 2.20
CA GLY A 43 8.22 0.02 1.29
C GLY A 43 8.18 -1.37 0.67
N LEU A 44 9.22 -2.19 0.83
CA LEU A 44 9.12 -3.63 0.52
C LEU A 44 8.47 -4.37 1.68
N MET A 45 7.49 -5.22 1.35
CA MET A 45 6.83 -6.11 2.31
C MET A 45 7.36 -7.52 2.10
N GLY A 46 7.61 -8.26 3.22
CA GLY A 46 8.13 -9.61 3.15
C GLY A 46 9.52 -9.68 2.50
N ASP A 47 10.38 -8.70 2.77
CA ASP A 47 11.73 -8.58 2.22
C ASP A 47 12.74 -9.54 2.86
N HIS A 48 12.41 -10.11 4.02
CA HIS A 48 13.27 -11.00 4.78
C HIS A 48 12.45 -12.06 5.54
N PHE A 49 13.13 -13.06 6.04
CA PHE A 49 12.58 -14.10 6.91
C PHE A 49 13.40 -14.18 8.21
N HIS A 50 12.79 -14.70 9.25
CA HIS A 50 13.33 -14.82 10.60
C HIS A 50 13.89 -16.21 10.89
N ARG A 51 14.71 -16.33 11.96
CA ARG A 51 15.16 -17.60 12.53
C ARG A 51 14.10 -18.14 13.47
N LYS A 52 14.17 -19.44 13.78
CA LYS A 52 13.27 -20.06 14.75
C LYS A 52 13.23 -19.30 16.07
N GLY A 53 12.02 -18.98 16.52
CA GLY A 53 11.74 -18.26 17.77
C GLY A 53 11.79 -16.75 17.66
N GLU A 54 12.34 -16.17 16.59
CA GLU A 54 12.35 -14.73 16.41
C GLU A 54 10.96 -14.19 16.09
N SER A 55 10.65 -13.02 16.64
CA SER A 55 9.42 -12.26 16.37
C SER A 55 9.75 -10.81 16.07
N MET A 56 8.90 -10.17 15.25
CA MET A 56 9.00 -8.75 14.90
C MET A 56 7.63 -8.12 14.87
N ILE A 57 7.53 -6.88 15.35
CA ILE A 57 6.37 -6.02 15.17
C ILE A 57 6.82 -4.80 14.38
N SER A 58 6.03 -4.37 13.42
CA SER A 58 6.32 -3.20 12.60
C SER A 58 5.11 -2.30 12.47
N ILE A 59 5.37 -1.00 12.48
CA ILE A 59 4.39 0.04 12.16
C ILE A 59 4.94 0.79 10.97
N ARG A 60 4.13 0.96 9.92
CA ARG A 60 4.50 1.71 8.72
C ARG A 60 3.44 2.74 8.43
N TYR A 61 3.87 3.92 8.06
CA TYR A 61 3.02 4.98 7.57
C TYR A 61 3.38 5.29 6.12
N MET A 62 2.36 5.45 5.28
CA MET A 62 2.52 5.87 3.90
C MET A 62 1.52 6.96 3.59
N LYS A 63 1.98 8.01 2.94
CA LYS A 63 1.13 9.08 2.38
C LYS A 63 1.22 9.05 0.87
N MET A 64 0.07 9.14 0.21
CA MET A 64 -0.06 9.23 -1.23
C MET A 64 -0.86 10.48 -1.58
N TYR A 65 -0.35 11.25 -2.52
CA TYR A 65 -1.05 12.38 -3.11
C TYR A 65 -1.29 12.11 -4.60
N MET A 66 -2.53 12.20 -5.01
CA MET A 66 -2.96 11.97 -6.38
C MET A 66 -3.59 13.25 -6.92
N ASN A 67 -3.12 13.68 -8.07
CA ASN A 67 -3.67 14.83 -8.78
C ASN A 67 -3.87 14.48 -10.23
N HIS A 68 -4.76 15.21 -10.89
CA HIS A 68 -5.09 15.07 -12.28
C HIS A 68 -5.80 13.76 -12.62
N ASN A 69 -6.69 13.85 -13.58
CA ASN A 69 -7.41 12.73 -14.14
C ASN A 69 -6.77 12.28 -15.46
N TYR A 70 -6.74 10.98 -15.71
CA TYR A 70 -6.17 10.40 -16.92
C TYR A 70 -7.13 9.38 -17.54
N LEU A 71 -7.13 9.31 -18.87
CA LEU A 71 -7.72 8.22 -19.64
C LEU A 71 -6.60 7.57 -20.45
N GLY A 72 -6.16 6.39 -20.03
CA GLY A 72 -4.92 5.79 -20.52
C GLY A 72 -3.72 6.67 -20.14
N THR A 73 -2.98 7.17 -21.12
CA THR A 73 -1.82 8.06 -20.95
C THR A 73 -2.17 9.55 -21.11
N ASN A 74 -3.39 9.88 -21.51
CA ASN A 74 -3.81 11.24 -21.79
C ASN A 74 -4.39 11.89 -20.54
N LYS A 75 -3.83 13.04 -20.16
CA LYS A 75 -4.38 13.87 -19.08
C LYS A 75 -5.71 14.49 -19.57
N LEU A 76 -6.73 14.36 -18.74
CA LEU A 76 -8.03 14.96 -18.97
C LEU A 76 -8.16 16.30 -18.23
N MET A 77 -8.71 17.28 -18.91
CA MET A 77 -9.22 18.50 -18.30
C MET A 77 -10.68 18.27 -17.83
N ASP A 78 -11.17 19.12 -16.94
CA ASP A 78 -12.54 19.01 -16.41
C ASP A 78 -13.58 18.90 -17.52
N LEU A 79 -13.47 19.70 -18.59
CA LEU A 79 -14.40 19.66 -19.72
C LEU A 79 -14.45 18.29 -20.42
N ASN A 80 -13.29 17.61 -20.55
CA ASN A 80 -13.26 16.27 -21.12
C ASN A 80 -13.97 15.23 -20.25
N ILE A 81 -13.86 15.38 -18.91
CA ILE A 81 -14.55 14.49 -17.95
C ILE A 81 -16.05 14.74 -18.01
N LEU A 82 -16.48 15.99 -18.11
CA LEU A 82 -17.88 16.36 -18.20
C LEU A 82 -18.58 15.86 -19.49
N GLU A 83 -17.84 15.45 -20.50
CA GLU A 83 -18.36 14.80 -21.72
C GLU A 83 -18.56 13.29 -21.55
N LEU A 84 -17.93 12.68 -20.54
CA LEU A 84 -18.03 11.24 -20.29
C LEU A 84 -19.45 10.87 -19.81
N PRO A 85 -19.94 9.67 -20.21
CA PRO A 85 -21.26 9.21 -19.79
C PRO A 85 -21.28 8.94 -18.28
N ASN A 86 -22.40 9.29 -17.64
CA ASN A 86 -22.61 9.01 -16.23
C ASN A 86 -23.11 7.56 -16.06
N PRO A 87 -22.39 6.70 -15.33
CA PRO A 87 -22.79 5.32 -15.12
C PRO A 87 -24.15 5.16 -14.41
N THR A 88 -24.57 6.17 -13.64
CA THR A 88 -25.87 6.16 -12.95
C THR A 88 -27.02 6.64 -13.84
N GLY A 89 -26.72 7.09 -15.06
CA GLY A 89 -27.69 7.45 -16.09
C GLY A 89 -28.27 8.87 -15.99
N MET A 90 -28.33 9.45 -14.81
CA MET A 90 -28.90 10.81 -14.62
C MET A 90 -28.01 11.64 -13.68
N PRO A 91 -27.54 12.84 -14.13
CA PRO A 91 -27.63 13.38 -15.48
C PRO A 91 -26.88 12.53 -16.50
N LYS A 92 -27.19 12.65 -17.80
CA LYS A 92 -26.61 11.81 -18.87
C LYS A 92 -25.09 11.75 -18.87
N ASN A 93 -24.44 12.87 -18.57
CA ASN A 93 -22.99 12.98 -18.49
C ASN A 93 -22.55 13.31 -17.06
N LEU A 94 -21.29 13.04 -16.75
CA LEU A 94 -20.69 13.40 -15.48
C LEU A 94 -20.81 14.91 -15.23
N SER A 95 -21.00 15.29 -13.98
CA SER A 95 -21.13 16.68 -13.57
C SER A 95 -20.36 16.99 -12.28
N VAL A 96 -19.65 16.01 -11.73
CA VAL A 96 -18.74 16.17 -10.60
C VAL A 96 -17.38 15.62 -11.01
N VAL A 97 -16.35 16.43 -10.81
CA VAL A 97 -14.99 16.15 -11.27
C VAL A 97 -14.06 16.08 -10.07
N PRO A 98 -13.37 14.96 -9.82
CA PRO A 98 -12.28 14.89 -8.86
C PRO A 98 -11.15 15.85 -9.25
N GLN A 99 -10.63 16.61 -8.28
CA GLN A 99 -9.50 17.51 -8.47
C GLN A 99 -8.23 16.90 -7.92
N ASP A 100 -8.22 16.62 -6.62
CA ASP A 100 -7.11 16.06 -5.88
C ASP A 100 -7.59 14.98 -4.90
N MET A 101 -6.71 14.07 -4.52
CA MET A 101 -6.97 13.07 -3.51
C MET A 101 -5.72 12.82 -2.66
N ASP A 102 -5.88 12.92 -1.36
CA ASP A 102 -4.91 12.48 -0.36
C ASP A 102 -5.31 11.13 0.21
N MET A 103 -4.32 10.25 0.41
CA MET A 103 -4.51 8.99 1.11
C MET A 103 -3.38 8.77 2.10
N ASP A 104 -3.75 8.59 3.35
CA ASP A 104 -2.87 8.21 4.44
C ASP A 104 -3.13 6.75 4.81
N MET A 105 -2.08 5.94 4.93
CA MET A 105 -2.16 4.53 5.29
C MET A 105 -1.27 4.24 6.48
N VAL A 106 -1.81 3.53 7.46
CA VAL A 106 -1.07 2.96 8.59
C VAL A 106 -1.16 1.44 8.50
N MET A 107 0.00 0.79 8.44
CA MET A 107 0.11 -0.66 8.38
C MET A 107 0.74 -1.17 9.68
N LEU A 108 0.02 -2.03 10.39
CA LEU A 108 0.50 -2.74 11.56
C LEU A 108 0.85 -4.16 11.13
N GLY A 109 2.10 -4.55 11.26
CA GLY A 109 2.61 -5.86 10.86
C GLY A 109 3.21 -6.62 12.03
N GLY A 110 3.06 -7.94 12.01
CA GLY A 110 3.72 -8.86 12.92
C GLY A 110 4.31 -10.03 12.16
N MET A 111 5.49 -10.50 12.59
CA MET A 111 6.13 -11.69 12.05
C MET A 111 6.56 -12.59 13.22
N TYR A 112 6.47 -13.90 13.00
CA TYR A 112 6.95 -14.91 13.93
C TYR A 112 7.46 -16.14 13.17
N ALA A 113 8.62 -16.64 13.55
CA ALA A 113 9.23 -17.82 12.93
C ALA A 113 9.10 -19.06 13.84
N PRO A 114 8.13 -19.95 13.62
CA PRO A 114 8.01 -21.21 14.36
C PRO A 114 9.14 -22.20 14.02
N SER A 115 9.79 -22.03 12.88
CA SER A 115 10.93 -22.84 12.43
C SER A 115 11.90 -22.01 11.59
N ASP A 116 13.09 -22.55 11.33
CA ASP A 116 14.08 -21.91 10.45
C ASP A 116 13.68 -21.86 8.98
N TYR A 117 12.61 -22.53 8.60
CA TYR A 117 12.14 -22.63 7.20
C TYR A 117 10.88 -21.80 6.94
N ILE A 118 10.12 -21.48 7.98
CA ILE A 118 8.81 -20.83 7.86
C ILE A 118 8.76 -19.62 8.78
N THR A 119 8.32 -18.48 8.24
CA THR A 119 7.95 -17.27 8.99
C THR A 119 6.49 -16.96 8.71
N LEU A 120 5.69 -16.83 9.78
CA LEU A 120 4.33 -16.33 9.74
C LEU A 120 4.37 -14.81 9.66
N MET A 121 3.54 -14.20 8.84
CA MET A 121 3.38 -12.75 8.76
C MET A 121 1.90 -12.39 8.77
N GLY A 122 1.52 -11.49 9.67
CA GLY A 122 0.18 -10.89 9.73
C GLY A 122 0.27 -9.39 9.52
N MET A 123 -0.75 -8.80 8.89
CA MET A 123 -0.80 -7.35 8.68
C MET A 123 -2.23 -6.84 8.73
N ILE A 124 -2.39 -5.67 9.32
CA ILE A 124 -3.64 -4.89 9.37
C ILE A 124 -3.36 -3.56 8.69
N MET A 125 -4.24 -3.14 7.78
CA MET A 125 -4.14 -1.87 7.06
C MET A 125 -5.31 -0.97 7.44
N LEU A 126 -4.96 0.24 7.89
CA LEU A 126 -5.89 1.32 8.16
C LEU A 126 -5.65 2.41 7.12
N GLU A 127 -6.72 2.95 6.56
CA GLU A 127 -6.66 4.00 5.55
C GLU A 127 -7.53 5.19 5.93
N GLN A 128 -7.06 6.37 5.54
CA GLN A 128 -7.84 7.60 5.51
C GLN A 128 -7.67 8.23 4.14
N LYS A 129 -8.78 8.55 3.50
CA LYS A 129 -8.84 9.16 2.17
C LYS A 129 -9.60 10.47 2.27
N SER A 130 -9.09 11.49 1.59
CA SER A 130 -9.76 12.78 1.39
C SER A 130 -9.70 13.13 -0.08
N MET A 131 -10.81 13.50 -0.68
CA MET A 131 -10.90 13.85 -2.10
C MET A 131 -11.57 15.20 -2.23
N ASP A 132 -10.92 16.10 -2.97
CA ASP A 132 -11.48 17.38 -3.36
C ASP A 132 -12.14 17.24 -4.73
N LEU A 133 -13.37 17.78 -4.84
CA LEU A 133 -14.21 17.63 -6.00
C LEU A 133 -14.81 18.99 -6.38
N ARG A 134 -15.08 19.14 -7.68
CA ARG A 134 -15.77 20.29 -8.24
C ARG A 134 -17.07 19.87 -8.89
N SER A 135 -18.16 20.51 -8.50
CA SER A 135 -19.49 20.29 -9.07
C SER A 135 -19.78 21.31 -10.14
N TYR A 136 -20.37 20.85 -11.26
CA TYR A 136 -20.77 21.64 -12.39
C TYR A 136 -22.26 21.49 -12.63
N LYS A 137 -22.92 22.55 -13.15
CA LYS A 137 -24.31 22.46 -13.59
C LYS A 137 -24.46 21.41 -14.68
N PRO A 138 -25.58 20.66 -14.68
CA PRO A 138 -25.80 19.67 -15.71
C PRO A 138 -26.12 20.34 -17.07
N MET A 139 -25.87 19.62 -18.16
CA MET A 139 -26.24 19.98 -19.53
C MET A 139 -25.49 21.19 -20.09
N MET A 140 -26.20 22.22 -20.60
CA MET A 140 -25.61 23.22 -21.53
C MET A 140 -24.73 24.29 -20.87
N SER A 141 -24.96 24.62 -19.60
CA SER A 141 -24.22 25.73 -18.98
C SER A 141 -22.84 25.32 -18.51
N ARG A 142 -22.68 24.14 -17.95
CA ARG A 142 -21.39 23.67 -17.37
C ARG A 142 -20.70 24.69 -16.43
N ASP A 143 -21.47 25.64 -15.87
CA ASP A 143 -20.95 26.58 -14.90
C ASP A 143 -20.59 25.84 -13.61
N ILE A 144 -19.53 26.31 -12.93
CA ILE A 144 -19.13 25.79 -11.63
C ILE A 144 -20.24 26.09 -10.60
N VAL A 145 -20.71 25.05 -9.91
CA VAL A 145 -21.63 25.18 -8.77
C VAL A 145 -20.84 25.46 -7.50
N GLY A 146 -19.71 24.78 -7.29
CA GLY A 146 -18.84 24.94 -6.16
C GLY A 146 -17.87 23.79 -5.99
N ASP A 147 -16.93 23.97 -5.06
CA ASP A 147 -15.98 22.95 -4.64
C ASP A 147 -16.41 22.35 -3.30
N PHE A 148 -16.11 21.10 -3.07
CA PHE A 148 -16.40 20.38 -1.82
C PHE A 148 -15.43 19.21 -1.65
N SER A 149 -15.32 18.69 -0.42
CA SER A 149 -14.45 17.56 -0.12
C SER A 149 -15.26 16.41 0.46
N THR A 150 -14.82 15.19 0.18
CA THR A 150 -15.37 13.96 0.77
C THR A 150 -14.27 13.19 1.48
N ASN A 151 -14.64 12.50 2.56
CA ASN A 151 -13.70 11.79 3.43
C ASN A 151 -14.16 10.36 3.70
N SER A 152 -13.20 9.46 3.83
CA SER A 152 -13.44 8.11 4.31
C SER A 152 -12.27 7.64 5.17
N SER A 153 -12.53 6.91 6.24
CA SER A 153 -11.48 6.39 7.12
C SER A 153 -11.89 5.11 7.82
N GLY A 154 -10.92 4.26 8.12
CA GLY A 154 -11.12 3.04 8.89
C GLY A 154 -10.23 1.88 8.45
N LEU A 155 -10.63 0.67 8.85
CA LEU A 155 -9.99 -0.57 8.44
C LEU A 155 -10.18 -0.78 6.93
N SER A 156 -9.10 -1.09 6.23
CA SER A 156 -9.13 -1.46 4.80
C SER A 156 -9.02 -2.97 4.64
N SER A 157 -7.94 -3.57 5.10
CA SER A 157 -7.72 -5.00 4.94
C SER A 157 -6.97 -5.64 6.11
N ILE A 158 -7.10 -6.97 6.19
CA ILE A 158 -6.32 -7.84 7.08
C ILE A 158 -5.71 -8.93 6.20
N SER A 159 -4.42 -9.19 6.36
CA SER A 159 -3.74 -10.25 5.63
C SER A 159 -2.92 -11.16 6.53
N MET A 160 -2.80 -12.41 6.09
CA MET A 160 -1.91 -13.41 6.69
C MET A 160 -1.12 -14.10 5.59
N SER A 161 0.18 -14.30 5.81
CA SER A 161 1.08 -14.93 4.86
C SER A 161 2.07 -15.86 5.53
N LEU A 162 2.54 -16.82 4.77
CA LEU A 162 3.66 -17.70 5.10
C LEU A 162 4.83 -17.33 4.19
N LEU A 163 5.99 -17.14 4.77
CA LEU A 163 7.25 -16.99 4.04
C LEU A 163 8.04 -18.28 4.16
N PHE A 164 8.44 -18.85 3.02
CA PHE A 164 9.17 -20.11 2.93
C PHE A 164 10.61 -19.82 2.52
N LYS A 165 11.56 -20.17 3.38
CA LYS A 165 12.99 -20.08 3.06
C LYS A 165 13.37 -21.17 2.05
N ILE A 166 13.85 -20.76 0.88
CA ILE A 166 14.29 -21.66 -0.19
C ILE A 166 15.82 -21.77 -0.16
N LEU A 167 16.52 -20.65 -0.08
CA LEU A 167 17.98 -20.58 -0.09
C LEU A 167 18.48 -19.56 0.92
N ASN A 168 19.53 -19.95 1.65
CA ASN A 168 20.28 -19.06 2.52
C ASN A 168 21.74 -19.52 2.58
N ARG A 169 22.57 -19.08 1.62
CA ARG A 169 23.99 -19.45 1.51
C ARG A 169 24.81 -18.27 1.01
N GLU A 170 26.00 -18.09 1.60
CA GLU A 170 27.05 -17.17 1.12
C GLU A 170 26.53 -15.76 0.74
N GLY A 171 25.71 -15.19 1.61
CA GLY A 171 25.09 -13.90 1.36
C GLY A 171 23.94 -13.89 0.36
N SER A 172 23.60 -15.05 -0.27
CA SER A 172 22.46 -15.19 -1.16
C SER A 172 21.25 -15.70 -0.38
N ARG A 173 20.11 -15.04 -0.52
CA ARG A 173 18.83 -15.40 0.11
C ARG A 173 17.74 -15.46 -0.92
N LEU A 174 16.95 -16.51 -0.88
CA LEU A 174 15.75 -16.68 -1.69
C LEU A 174 14.63 -17.19 -0.81
N HIS A 175 13.49 -16.55 -0.86
CA HIS A 175 12.28 -16.99 -0.19
C HIS A 175 11.04 -16.72 -1.02
N ALA A 176 10.03 -17.55 -0.84
CA ALA A 176 8.70 -17.35 -1.39
C ALA A 176 7.72 -16.94 -0.30
N GLN A 177 6.71 -16.18 -0.66
CA GLN A 177 5.57 -15.81 0.17
C GLN A 177 4.29 -16.32 -0.46
N LEU A 178 3.41 -16.86 0.37
CA LEU A 178 2.05 -17.21 0.00
C LEU A 178 1.11 -16.76 1.11
N GLY A 179 0.04 -16.06 0.79
CA GLY A 179 -0.88 -15.54 1.79
C GLY A 179 -2.25 -15.22 1.22
N LEU A 180 -3.14 -14.85 2.13
CA LEU A 180 -4.48 -14.38 1.84
C LEU A 180 -4.70 -13.03 2.50
N GLU A 181 -5.34 -12.13 1.77
CA GLU A 181 -5.85 -10.87 2.26
C GLU A 181 -7.36 -10.87 2.18
N ASN A 182 -7.99 -10.39 3.23
CA ASN A 182 -9.41 -10.09 3.26
C ASN A 182 -9.58 -8.57 3.28
N SER A 183 -10.18 -8.04 2.23
CA SER A 183 -10.61 -6.65 2.10
C SER A 183 -11.86 -6.45 2.96
N SER A 184 -11.67 -6.29 4.29
CA SER A 184 -12.74 -6.35 5.30
C SER A 184 -13.36 -5.00 5.67
N GLY A 185 -12.81 -3.90 5.16
CA GLY A 185 -13.31 -2.55 5.41
C GLY A 185 -14.76 -2.34 4.93
N LYS A 186 -15.28 -1.14 5.13
CA LYS A 186 -16.60 -0.75 4.64
C LYS A 186 -16.56 -0.45 3.14
N ASN A 187 -17.57 -0.91 2.40
CA ASN A 187 -17.75 -0.67 0.96
C ASN A 187 -19.03 0.10 0.61
N ASN A 188 -19.68 0.67 1.61
CA ASN A 188 -20.90 1.46 1.49
C ASN A 188 -20.82 2.78 2.24
N LEU A 189 -19.62 3.34 2.36
CA LEU A 189 -19.39 4.62 3.00
C LEU A 189 -20.11 5.72 2.24
N LYS A 190 -20.68 6.65 3.00
CA LYS A 190 -21.41 7.80 2.50
C LYS A 190 -20.77 9.08 3.02
N ASP A 191 -20.94 10.15 2.27
CA ASP A 191 -20.62 11.50 2.70
C ASP A 191 -21.49 12.53 2.00
N ASN A 192 -21.42 13.77 2.43
CA ASN A 192 -22.15 14.89 1.88
C ASN A 192 -21.52 15.36 0.57
N VAL A 193 -22.28 15.36 -0.50
CA VAL A 193 -21.84 15.73 -1.84
C VAL A 193 -22.64 16.92 -2.32
N LEU A 194 -21.95 17.94 -2.83
CA LEU A 194 -22.57 19.07 -3.53
C LEU A 194 -23.04 18.61 -4.91
N THR A 195 -24.34 18.48 -5.06
CA THR A 195 -24.93 18.00 -6.30
C THR A 195 -24.88 19.05 -7.41
N PRO A 196 -25.02 18.65 -8.68
CA PRO A 196 -25.10 19.58 -9.82
C PRO A 196 -26.27 20.57 -9.77
N MET A 197 -27.25 20.33 -8.89
CA MET A 197 -28.41 21.19 -8.65
C MET A 197 -28.16 22.20 -7.53
N GLY A 198 -26.98 22.22 -6.91
CA GLY A 198 -26.62 23.13 -5.82
C GLY A 198 -27.13 22.71 -4.44
N THR A 199 -27.62 21.49 -4.31
CA THR A 199 -28.03 20.92 -3.02
C THR A 199 -26.94 20.01 -2.46
N ILE A 200 -26.87 19.90 -1.13
CA ILE A 200 -25.99 18.95 -0.46
C ILE A 200 -26.79 17.73 -0.08
N ASN A 201 -26.37 16.58 -0.56
CA ASN A 201 -27.03 15.29 -0.29
C ASN A 201 -26.02 14.25 0.20
N GLU A 202 -26.43 13.43 1.17
CA GLU A 202 -25.65 12.27 1.57
C GLU A 202 -25.77 11.17 0.53
N VAL A 203 -24.67 10.80 -0.10
CA VAL A 203 -24.64 9.75 -1.13
C VAL A 203 -23.55 8.73 -0.85
N ILE A 204 -23.69 7.53 -1.40
CA ILE A 204 -22.64 6.51 -1.37
C ILE A 204 -21.46 7.02 -2.19
N LEU A 205 -20.29 7.03 -1.58
CA LEU A 205 -19.05 7.46 -2.21
C LEU A 205 -18.65 6.51 -3.37
N PRO A 206 -17.95 7.02 -4.39
CA PRO A 206 -17.45 6.20 -5.49
C PRO A 206 -16.43 5.16 -4.99
N TYR A 207 -16.24 4.08 -5.78
CA TYR A 207 -15.39 2.95 -5.39
C TYR A 207 -13.98 3.35 -4.94
N GLY A 208 -13.36 4.38 -5.55
CA GLY A 208 -12.04 4.88 -5.18
C GLY A 208 -11.98 5.44 -3.74
N MET A 209 -13.10 5.93 -3.22
CA MET A 209 -13.25 6.41 -1.84
C MET A 209 -13.70 5.33 -0.86
N GLN A 210 -14.10 4.16 -1.33
CA GLN A 210 -14.40 3.05 -0.43
C GLN A 210 -13.12 2.46 0.16
N LEU A 211 -13.21 1.90 1.37
CA LEU A 211 -12.05 1.33 2.07
C LEU A 211 -11.78 -0.12 1.66
N ALA A 212 -12.79 -0.82 1.17
CA ALA A 212 -12.70 -2.22 0.82
C ALA A 212 -13.64 -2.57 -0.32
N ASP A 213 -13.37 -3.67 -0.98
CA ASP A 213 -14.22 -4.28 -2.02
C ASP A 213 -14.84 -5.62 -1.59
N LYS A 214 -14.66 -6.00 -0.30
CA LYS A 214 -15.13 -7.27 0.28
C LYS A 214 -14.56 -8.51 -0.43
N SER A 215 -13.45 -8.36 -1.12
CA SER A 215 -12.79 -9.46 -1.83
C SER A 215 -11.87 -10.27 -0.92
N TYR A 216 -11.53 -11.48 -1.42
CA TYR A 216 -10.40 -12.26 -0.96
C TYR A 216 -9.33 -12.23 -2.03
N THR A 217 -8.10 -11.86 -1.64
CA THR A 217 -6.98 -11.73 -2.56
C THR A 217 -5.88 -12.72 -2.18
N LEU A 218 -5.46 -13.53 -3.12
CA LEU A 218 -4.27 -14.38 -2.99
C LEU A 218 -3.03 -13.51 -3.13
N LEU A 219 -2.16 -13.56 -2.13
CA LEU A 219 -0.88 -12.88 -2.11
C LEU A 219 0.22 -13.88 -2.45
N SER A 220 1.05 -13.60 -3.44
CA SER A 220 2.25 -14.38 -3.70
C SER A 220 3.43 -13.47 -4.01
N ALA A 221 4.61 -13.87 -3.56
CA ALA A 221 5.85 -13.18 -3.90
C ALA A 221 7.03 -14.14 -3.92
N LEU A 222 8.03 -13.80 -4.72
CA LEU A 222 9.35 -14.41 -4.72
C LEU A 222 10.38 -13.31 -4.56
N THR A 223 11.19 -13.43 -3.50
CA THR A 223 12.19 -12.42 -3.15
C THR A 223 13.58 -13.04 -3.17
N TYR A 224 14.46 -12.46 -3.96
CA TYR A 224 15.88 -12.81 -4.00
C TYR A 224 16.72 -11.62 -3.55
N SER A 225 17.73 -11.87 -2.72
CA SER A 225 18.73 -10.86 -2.39
C SER A 225 20.10 -11.48 -2.27
N LYS A 226 21.13 -10.71 -2.67
CA LYS A 226 22.53 -11.09 -2.55
C LYS A 226 23.30 -9.95 -1.90
N THR A 227 24.05 -10.29 -0.85
CA THR A 227 24.98 -9.36 -0.18
C THR A 227 26.39 -9.66 -0.67
N TYR A 228 27.08 -8.61 -1.09
CA TYR A 228 28.48 -8.64 -1.48
C TYR A 228 29.20 -7.49 -0.75
N ASP A 229 29.99 -7.84 0.25
CA ASP A 229 30.66 -6.89 1.14
C ASP A 229 29.66 -5.89 1.77
N ILE A 230 29.79 -4.60 1.47
CA ILE A 230 28.91 -3.51 1.95
C ILE A 230 27.68 -3.30 1.05
N TRP A 231 27.57 -4.01 -0.08
CA TRP A 231 26.49 -3.87 -1.03
C TRP A 231 25.49 -5.03 -0.93
N LYS A 232 24.22 -4.71 -1.03
CA LYS A 232 23.13 -5.70 -1.15
C LYS A 232 22.31 -5.37 -2.38
N PHE A 233 22.10 -6.38 -3.22
CA PHE A 233 21.25 -6.33 -4.40
C PHE A 233 20.04 -7.21 -4.14
N GLY A 234 18.89 -6.83 -4.66
CA GLY A 234 17.74 -7.68 -4.55
C GLY A 234 16.69 -7.41 -5.60
N SER A 235 15.81 -8.38 -5.74
CA SER A 235 14.62 -8.31 -6.60
C SER A 235 13.46 -9.02 -5.92
N GLN A 236 12.25 -8.52 -6.18
CA GLN A 236 11.01 -9.14 -5.74
C GLN A 236 9.99 -9.07 -6.86
N ILE A 237 9.38 -10.21 -7.16
CA ILE A 237 8.18 -10.28 -7.99
C ILE A 237 7.04 -10.60 -7.04
N LYS A 238 5.96 -9.84 -7.14
CA LYS A 238 4.80 -9.95 -6.27
C LYS A 238 3.53 -9.93 -7.11
N SER A 239 2.56 -10.75 -6.76
CA SER A 239 1.22 -10.71 -7.33
C SER A 239 0.16 -10.67 -6.23
N ARG A 240 -0.91 -9.99 -6.55
CA ARG A 240 -2.15 -9.93 -5.78
C ARG A 240 -3.27 -10.32 -6.74
N ILE A 241 -3.83 -11.50 -6.56
CA ILE A 241 -4.84 -12.07 -7.46
C ILE A 241 -6.16 -12.15 -6.70
N ASN A 242 -7.17 -11.53 -7.23
CA ASN A 242 -8.49 -11.55 -6.64
C ASN A 242 -9.13 -12.92 -6.84
N VAL A 243 -9.45 -13.62 -5.75
CA VAL A 243 -9.98 -14.99 -5.77
C VAL A 243 -11.50 -14.99 -5.65
N LYS A 244 -12.04 -14.00 -4.92
CA LYS A 244 -13.47 -13.86 -4.70
C LYS A 244 -13.82 -12.40 -4.49
N ASN A 245 -14.76 -11.92 -5.27
CA ASN A 245 -15.29 -10.55 -5.25
C ASN A 245 -16.80 -10.56 -4.96
N ASP A 246 -17.27 -9.44 -4.50
CA ASP A 246 -18.69 -9.14 -4.38
C ASP A 246 -19.17 -8.42 -5.65
N GLN A 247 -19.68 -7.20 -5.55
CA GLN A 247 -20.25 -6.44 -6.68
C GLN A 247 -19.18 -5.81 -7.59
N TRP A 248 -18.01 -5.50 -7.04
CA TRP A 248 -16.87 -4.89 -7.72
C TRP A 248 -15.57 -5.26 -6.99
N ASN A 249 -14.43 -5.07 -7.63
CA ASN A 249 -13.11 -5.29 -7.03
C ASN A 249 -12.08 -4.27 -7.55
N PHE A 250 -10.99 -4.11 -6.80
CA PHE A 250 -9.87 -3.25 -7.20
C PHE A 250 -9.00 -3.86 -8.31
N GLY A 251 -9.25 -5.11 -8.70
CA GLY A 251 -8.52 -5.84 -9.74
C GLY A 251 -7.24 -6.49 -9.25
N ASP A 252 -6.63 -7.27 -10.16
CA ASP A 252 -5.36 -7.92 -9.93
C ASP A 252 -4.19 -6.95 -10.07
N SER A 253 -3.11 -7.18 -9.33
CA SER A 253 -1.90 -6.39 -9.47
C SER A 253 -0.66 -7.26 -9.50
N TYR A 254 0.29 -6.88 -10.36
CA TYR A 254 1.59 -7.50 -10.50
C TYR A 254 2.66 -6.44 -10.34
N GLU A 255 3.63 -6.70 -9.49
CA GLU A 255 4.67 -5.72 -9.14
C GLU A 255 6.04 -6.41 -9.22
N THR A 256 6.99 -5.73 -9.84
CA THR A 256 8.40 -6.15 -9.85
C THR A 256 9.24 -5.03 -9.27
N ASN A 257 10.04 -5.35 -8.27
CA ASN A 257 10.96 -4.43 -7.61
C ASN A 257 12.38 -4.90 -7.81
N PHE A 258 13.27 -3.94 -8.05
CA PHE A 258 14.71 -4.12 -8.03
C PHE A 258 15.29 -3.09 -7.09
N TRP A 259 16.29 -3.47 -6.31
CA TRP A 259 16.95 -2.52 -5.42
C TRP A 259 18.44 -2.79 -5.27
N VAL A 260 19.14 -1.74 -4.95
CA VAL A 260 20.50 -1.76 -4.47
C VAL A 260 20.57 -1.03 -3.12
N GLN A 261 21.29 -1.60 -2.19
CA GLN A 261 21.48 -1.04 -0.86
C GLN A 261 22.98 -1.02 -0.56
N ARG A 262 23.43 0.06 0.07
CA ARG A 262 24.79 0.20 0.59
C ARG A 262 24.74 0.46 2.08
N ASP A 263 25.44 -0.38 2.85
CA ASP A 263 25.58 -0.19 4.27
C ASP A 263 26.60 0.91 4.54
N LEU A 264 26.22 1.92 5.32
CA LEU A 264 27.08 3.01 5.75
C LEU A 264 27.75 2.69 7.09
N ASN A 265 26.98 2.05 7.99
CA ASN A 265 27.43 1.55 9.28
C ASN A 265 26.47 0.44 9.75
N GLN A 266 26.56 0.00 11.02
CA GLN A 266 25.73 -1.09 11.55
C GLN A 266 24.23 -0.78 11.60
N ILE A 267 23.87 0.50 11.72
CA ILE A 267 22.48 0.95 11.92
C ILE A 267 21.92 1.78 10.75
N THR A 268 22.78 2.14 9.79
CA THR A 268 22.41 3.03 8.69
C THR A 268 22.77 2.41 7.36
N ALA A 269 21.83 2.38 6.44
CA ALA A 269 22.01 1.97 5.06
C ALA A 269 21.33 2.98 4.11
N TRP A 270 21.91 3.16 2.95
CA TRP A 270 21.30 3.87 1.83
C TRP A 270 20.76 2.86 0.83
N SER A 271 19.59 3.11 0.27
CA SER A 271 19.00 2.23 -0.73
C SER A 271 18.31 3.00 -1.85
N LEU A 272 18.36 2.41 -3.05
CA LEU A 272 17.62 2.83 -4.23
C LEU A 272 16.75 1.66 -4.69
N ARG A 273 15.48 1.95 -4.99
CA ARG A 273 14.49 1.00 -5.52
C ARG A 273 13.89 1.52 -6.82
#